data_83c8f7a588ad68c7d70bf4804bf756f3
#
_entry.id   83c8f7a588ad68c7d70bf4804bf756f3
#
_cell.length_a   1.000
_cell.length_b   1.000
_cell.length_c   1.000
_cell.angle_alpha   90.00
_cell.angle_beta   90.00
_cell.angle_gamma   90.00
#
_symmetry.space_group_name_H-M   'P 1'
#
loop_
_entity.id
_entity.type
_entity.pdbx_description
1 polymer ?
#
loop_
_entity_poly.entity_id
_entity_poly.type
_entity_poly.pdbx_seq_one_letter_code
_entity_poly.pdbx_strand_id
1 'polypeptide(L)' 'MSTDSDELKTQLKKLNARATQAKMDLHDLSEELPTNWEMILQVAQRCHEAHALLMDARKAVAAL' A
#
# COMPACT_ATOMS: atom_id res chain seq x y z
N MET A 1 -15.11 21.22 11.54
CA MET A 1 -14.25 20.09 11.10
C MET A 1 -12.79 20.54 11.14
N SER A 2 -11.93 19.73 11.70
CA SER A 2 -10.52 20.11 11.71
C SER A 2 -9.88 19.76 10.37
N THR A 3 -8.99 20.63 9.91
CA THR A 3 -8.19 20.41 8.70
C THR A 3 -7.37 19.12 8.81
N ASP A 4 -6.91 18.80 10.02
CA ASP A 4 -6.10 17.60 10.28
C ASP A 4 -6.87 16.33 9.97
N SER A 5 -8.17 16.28 10.30
CA SER A 5 -9.01 15.14 10.00
C SER A 5 -9.17 14.93 8.49
N ASP A 6 -9.35 16.03 7.74
CA ASP A 6 -9.47 15.97 6.29
C ASP A 6 -8.17 15.55 5.63
N GLU A 7 -7.04 16.02 6.15
CA GLU A 7 -5.71 15.63 5.66
C GLU A 7 -5.45 14.15 5.89
N LEU A 8 -5.79 13.63 7.06
CA LEU A 8 -5.62 12.21 7.37
C LEU A 8 -6.46 11.34 6.43
N LYS A 9 -7.69 11.73 6.18
CA LYS A 9 -8.57 10.99 5.27
C LYS A 9 -8.05 11.03 3.83
N THR A 10 -7.50 12.17 3.41
CA THR A 10 -6.91 12.30 2.08
C THR A 10 -5.67 11.42 1.95
N GLN A 11 -4.82 11.40 2.98
CA GLN A 11 -3.65 10.54 2.99
C GLN A 11 -4.05 9.07 2.98
N LEU A 12 -5.09 8.71 3.72
CA LEU A 12 -5.59 7.34 3.73
C LEU A 12 -5.98 6.88 2.33
N LYS A 13 -6.67 7.73 1.56
CA LYS A 13 -7.04 7.41 0.18
C LYS A 13 -5.80 7.18 -0.69
N LYS A 14 -4.79 8.03 -0.56
CA LYS A 14 -3.54 7.90 -1.33
C LYS A 14 -2.80 6.62 -0.98
N LEU A 15 -2.71 6.32 0.31
CA LEU A 15 -2.02 5.11 0.78
C LEU A 15 -2.76 3.85 0.37
N ASN A 16 -4.09 3.90 0.37
CA ASN A 16 -4.90 2.80 -0.12
C ASN A 16 -4.65 2.54 -1.60
N ALA A 17 -4.58 3.60 -2.41
CA ALA A 17 -4.30 3.48 -3.83
C ALA A 17 -2.90 2.89 -4.08
N ARG A 18 -1.90 3.32 -3.30
CA ARG A 18 -0.54 2.76 -3.40
C ARG A 18 -0.49 1.30 -3.01
N ALA A 19 -1.19 0.94 -1.94
CA ALA A 19 -1.22 -0.45 -1.50
C ALA A 19 -1.90 -1.34 -2.54
N THR A 20 -2.98 -0.86 -3.15
CA THR A 20 -3.68 -1.57 -4.21
C THR A 20 -2.77 -1.77 -5.43
N GLN A 21 -2.04 -0.72 -5.83
CA GLN A 21 -1.12 -0.82 -6.96
C GLN A 21 0.01 -1.82 -6.66
N ALA A 22 0.57 -1.76 -5.47
CA ALA A 22 1.63 -2.69 -5.06
C ALA A 22 1.14 -4.13 -5.03
N LYS A 23 -0.08 -4.34 -4.58
CA LYS A 23 -0.73 -5.66 -4.59
C LYS A 23 -0.86 -6.18 -6.03
N MET A 24 -1.30 -5.33 -6.96
CA MET A 24 -1.44 -5.70 -8.36
C MET A 24 -0.09 -5.99 -9.01
N ASP A 25 0.94 -5.22 -8.66
CA ASP A 25 2.30 -5.46 -9.16
C ASP A 25 2.80 -6.84 -8.74
N LEU A 26 2.57 -7.22 -7.48
CA LEU A 26 2.95 -8.53 -6.98
C LEU A 26 2.14 -9.64 -7.66
N HIS A 27 0.86 -9.42 -7.86
CA HIS A 27 -0.02 -10.36 -8.54
C HIS A 27 0.46 -10.60 -9.99
N ASP A 28 0.74 -9.52 -10.71
CA ASP A 28 1.21 -9.61 -12.10
C ASP A 28 2.54 -10.36 -12.18
N LEU A 29 3.45 -10.06 -11.25
CA LEU A 29 4.72 -10.79 -11.19
C LEU A 29 4.49 -12.27 -10.95
N SER A 30 3.56 -12.62 -10.05
CA SER A 30 3.28 -14.02 -9.74
C SER A 30 2.79 -14.79 -10.98
N GLU A 31 2.04 -14.12 -11.85
CA GLU A 31 1.56 -14.73 -13.10
C GLU A 31 2.65 -14.91 -14.12
N GLU A 32 3.66 -14.04 -14.12
CA GLU A 32 4.77 -14.11 -15.07
C GLU A 32 5.82 -15.17 -14.70
N LEU A 33 5.85 -15.61 -13.46
CA LEU A 33 6.86 -16.55 -12.98
C LEU A 33 6.90 -17.80 -13.84
N PRO A 34 8.09 -18.37 -14.09
CA PRO A 34 9.39 -18.02 -13.48
C PRO A 34 10.11 -16.82 -14.10
N THR A 35 9.52 -16.16 -15.09
CA THR A 35 10.09 -14.94 -15.66
C THR A 35 10.15 -13.86 -14.58
N ASN A 36 11.30 -13.18 -14.47
CA ASN A 36 11.51 -12.11 -13.50
C ASN A 36 11.42 -12.55 -12.03
N TRP A 37 11.69 -13.82 -11.75
CA TRP A 37 11.66 -14.32 -10.37
C TRP A 37 12.58 -13.55 -9.43
N GLU A 38 13.67 -12.99 -9.97
CA GLU A 38 14.62 -12.21 -9.17
C GLU A 38 13.98 -10.96 -8.56
N MET A 39 12.86 -10.52 -9.10
CA MET A 39 12.14 -9.35 -8.62
C MET A 39 11.21 -9.65 -7.45
N ILE A 40 11.03 -10.92 -7.09
CA ILE A 40 10.05 -11.30 -6.06
C ILE A 40 10.27 -10.54 -4.75
N LEU A 41 11.48 -10.56 -4.23
CA LEU A 41 11.74 -9.92 -2.94
C LEU A 41 11.53 -8.42 -2.99
N GLN A 42 11.96 -7.77 -4.08
CA GLN A 42 11.83 -6.33 -4.24
C GLN A 42 10.36 -5.91 -4.35
N VAL A 43 9.60 -6.62 -5.17
CA VAL A 43 8.17 -6.31 -5.36
C VAL A 43 7.40 -6.61 -4.08
N ALA A 44 7.71 -7.72 -3.43
CA ALA A 44 7.07 -8.09 -2.17
C ALA A 44 7.37 -7.06 -1.07
N GLN A 45 8.60 -6.55 -1.01
CA GLN A 45 8.97 -5.53 -0.04
C GLN A 45 8.16 -4.25 -0.24
N ARG A 46 8.01 -3.80 -1.48
CA ARG A 46 7.18 -2.63 -1.80
C ARG A 46 5.74 -2.82 -1.35
N CYS A 47 5.21 -4.02 -1.60
CA CYS A 47 3.85 -4.36 -1.21
C CYS A 47 3.71 -4.35 0.32
N HIS A 48 4.68 -4.92 1.02
CA HIS A 48 4.69 -4.94 2.48
C HIS A 48 4.73 -3.52 3.05
N GLU A 49 5.64 -2.69 2.55
CA GLU A 49 5.79 -1.31 3.02
C GLU A 49 4.53 -0.48 2.76
N ALA A 50 3.94 -0.63 1.58
CA ALA A 50 2.72 0.10 1.24
C ALA A 50 1.57 -0.27 2.18
N HIS A 51 1.45 -1.55 2.51
CA HIS A 51 0.40 -2.01 3.43
C HIS A 51 0.69 -1.61 4.87
N ALA A 52 1.95 -1.59 5.29
CA ALA A 52 2.31 -1.12 6.62
C ALA A 52 1.90 0.35 6.81
N LEU A 53 2.18 1.20 5.82
CA LEU A 53 1.79 2.60 5.86
C LEU A 53 0.27 2.76 5.85
N LEU A 54 -0.41 1.96 5.04
CA LEU A 54 -1.88 1.98 4.98
C LEU A 54 -2.49 1.61 6.34
N MET A 55 -1.99 0.56 6.97
CA MET A 55 -2.53 0.11 8.26
C MET A 55 -2.28 1.15 9.35
N ASP A 56 -1.12 1.80 9.36
CA ASP A 56 -0.85 2.90 10.30
C ASP A 56 -1.81 4.06 10.08
N ALA A 57 -2.07 4.43 8.83
CA ALA A 57 -3.01 5.50 8.50
C ALA A 57 -4.43 5.15 8.94
N ARG A 58 -4.85 3.90 8.78
CA ARG A 58 -6.15 3.43 9.25
C ARG A 58 -6.29 3.57 10.76
N LYS A 59 -5.24 3.24 11.49
CA LYS A 59 -5.24 3.41 12.96
C LYS A 59 -5.37 4.87 13.33
N ALA A 60 -4.65 5.75 12.65
CA ALA A 60 -4.72 7.19 12.91
C ALA A 60 -6.12 7.74 12.66
N VAL A 61 -6.77 7.33 11.57
CA VAL A 61 -8.13 7.77 11.24
C VAL A 61 -9.13 7.18 12.24
N ALA A 62 -8.96 5.93 12.64
CA ALA A 62 -9.85 5.30 13.62
C ALA A 62 -9.78 5.96 15.00
N ALA A 63 -8.65 6.61 15.32
CA ALA A 63 -8.45 7.31 16.58
C ALA A 63 -9.10 8.70 16.61
N LEU A 64 -9.59 9.19 15.49
CA LEU A 64 -10.33 10.47 15.45
C LEU A 64 -11.73 10.32 16.06
#